data_8f4e1f3ac172be53d6047859bd47da65
#
_entry.id   8f4e1f3ac172be53d6047859bd47da65
#
_cell.length_a   1.000
_cell.length_b   1.000
_cell.length_c   1.000
_cell.angle_alpha   90.00
_cell.angle_beta   90.00
_cell.angle_gamma   90.00
#
_symmetry.space_group_name_H-M   'P 1'
#
loop_
_entity.id
_entity.type
_entity.pdbx_description
1 polymer ?
#
loop_
_entity_poly.entity_id
_entity_poly.type
_entity_poly.pdbx_seq_one_letter_code
_entity_poly.pdbx_strand_id
1 'polypeptide(L)'
;MSKTIDIISLGCSKNLVDSEMLMGLMEANGYKCTHDSDDPQGEIVVVNTCGFINDAKEESINTILEFAQAKTEGRIEKLFVMGCLSERYLADLEQEIPEVDGWYGKFNYKKLLKDLKGEDFVACEGKRHITTPRHYAYIKISEGCDRHCAYCAIPLITGKHQSRPMQEILDEVKYLVSQGTKEFNVIAQELTYYGVDIDGKQHIAELIEKMADTEGVEWIRLHYAYPTHFPFDLLRVIREKKNVCKYLDIALQHISDNMLTRMRRHVTKEETYELVRRMREEVPGIHIRTTLMVGFPGETDEDFEELKEFVKWARFERMGAFAYSEEEGTYSAEQFEDDVPEEVKQSRLDKIMRIQQNISSELEAEKVGKVLKVIIDRLEGDYFIGRTEFCSPEVDPEVLIPAAEAKLTIGDFYDVLITDSEEFDLYGTTIIKTI
;
A
#
# COMPACT_ATOMS: atom_id res chain seq x y z
N MET A 1 -33.82 -2.58 16.46
CA MET A 1 -32.83 -3.53 15.93
C MET A 1 -31.61 -2.71 15.46
N SER A 2 -30.41 -3.20 15.67
CA SER A 2 -29.20 -2.55 15.12
C SER A 2 -29.25 -2.68 13.60
N LYS A 3 -29.12 -1.56 12.86
CA LYS A 3 -29.02 -1.60 11.39
C LYS A 3 -27.67 -2.15 11.00
N THR A 4 -27.64 -2.95 9.94
CA THR A 4 -26.41 -3.48 9.35
C THR A 4 -25.91 -2.56 8.27
N ILE A 5 -24.59 -2.36 8.23
CA ILE A 5 -23.87 -1.61 7.20
C ILE A 5 -22.80 -2.52 6.60
N ASP A 6 -22.83 -2.70 5.28
CA ASP A 6 -21.77 -3.36 4.54
C ASP A 6 -20.84 -2.29 3.97
N ILE A 7 -19.54 -2.39 4.26
CA ILE A 7 -18.52 -1.47 3.75
C ILE A 7 -17.68 -2.22 2.74
N ILE A 8 -17.71 -1.75 1.49
CA ILE A 8 -16.95 -2.29 0.37
C ILE A 8 -15.73 -1.39 0.16
N SER A 9 -14.54 -1.96 0.27
CA SER A 9 -13.28 -1.22 0.16
C SER A 9 -12.56 -1.53 -1.13
N LEU A 10 -12.43 -0.54 -2.01
CA LEU A 10 -11.73 -0.68 -3.26
C LEU A 10 -10.36 0.01 -3.22
N GLY A 11 -9.41 -0.54 -3.95
CA GLY A 11 -8.11 0.08 -4.18
C GLY A 11 -7.03 -0.32 -3.16
N CYS A 12 -6.42 0.62 -2.49
CA CYS A 12 -5.15 0.42 -1.77
C CYS A 12 -5.31 0.32 -0.24
N SER A 13 -4.23 -0.11 0.44
CA SER A 13 -4.16 -0.18 1.91
C SER A 13 -4.52 1.13 2.64
N LYS A 14 -4.36 2.29 1.99
CA LYS A 14 -4.78 3.57 2.57
C LYS A 14 -6.30 3.70 2.63
N ASN A 15 -7.00 3.26 1.57
CA ASN A 15 -8.46 3.19 1.55
C ASN A 15 -8.97 2.14 2.54
N LEU A 16 -8.27 1.01 2.68
CA LEU A 16 -8.61 0.00 3.69
C LEU A 16 -8.59 0.60 5.10
N VAL A 17 -7.53 1.33 5.47
CA VAL A 17 -7.45 2.02 6.78
C VAL A 17 -8.63 3.01 6.95
N ASP A 18 -9.00 3.73 5.88
CA ASP A 18 -10.13 4.65 5.92
C ASP A 18 -11.46 3.92 6.16
N SER A 19 -11.67 2.76 5.52
CA SER A 19 -12.85 1.91 5.76
C SER A 19 -12.88 1.36 7.19
N GLU A 20 -11.76 0.87 7.71
CA GLU A 20 -11.64 0.37 9.07
C GLU A 20 -11.91 1.46 10.12
N MET A 21 -11.47 2.70 9.86
CA MET A 21 -11.79 3.86 10.71
C MET A 21 -13.30 4.15 10.66
N LEU A 22 -13.91 4.12 9.47
CA LEU A 22 -15.35 4.30 9.30
C LEU A 22 -16.12 3.21 10.02
N MET A 23 -15.74 1.93 9.90
CA MET A 23 -16.37 0.81 10.58
C MET A 23 -16.35 1.01 12.10
N GLY A 24 -15.19 1.32 12.67
CA GLY A 24 -15.07 1.60 14.11
C GLY A 24 -15.97 2.75 14.58
N LEU A 25 -16.09 3.78 13.76
CA LEU A 25 -16.97 4.92 14.01
C LEU A 25 -18.47 4.53 13.93
N MET A 26 -18.87 3.70 12.96
CA MET A 26 -20.23 3.19 12.82
C MET A 26 -20.61 2.27 13.98
N GLU A 27 -19.72 1.38 14.39
CA GLU A 27 -19.95 0.47 15.52
C GLU A 27 -20.11 1.23 16.84
N ALA A 28 -19.29 2.27 17.07
CA ALA A 28 -19.43 3.15 18.23
C ALA A 28 -20.80 3.87 18.26
N ASN A 29 -21.44 4.00 17.09
CA ASN A 29 -22.75 4.59 16.92
C ASN A 29 -23.91 3.58 16.87
N GLY A 30 -23.63 2.30 17.15
CA GLY A 30 -24.64 1.25 17.34
C GLY A 30 -25.04 0.53 16.05
N TYR A 31 -24.27 0.67 14.97
CA TYR A 31 -24.42 -0.14 13.76
C TYR A 31 -23.65 -1.46 13.91
N LYS A 32 -24.05 -2.47 13.16
CA LYS A 32 -23.27 -3.69 12.96
C LYS A 32 -22.62 -3.60 11.59
N CYS A 33 -21.29 -3.68 11.52
CA CYS A 33 -20.53 -3.57 10.27
C CYS A 33 -20.09 -4.94 9.75
N THR A 34 -20.13 -5.10 8.42
CA THR A 34 -19.47 -6.16 7.66
C THR A 34 -18.55 -5.52 6.63
N HIS A 35 -17.55 -6.26 6.14
CA HIS A 35 -16.54 -5.75 5.22
C HIS A 35 -16.40 -6.70 4.04
N ASP A 36 -16.43 -6.15 2.82
CA ASP A 36 -16.25 -6.85 1.54
C ASP A 36 -17.06 -8.15 1.46
N SER A 37 -18.35 -8.06 1.80
CA SER A 37 -19.25 -9.21 1.72
C SER A 37 -19.61 -9.51 0.27
N ASP A 38 -19.47 -10.76 -0.15
CA ASP A 38 -19.87 -11.24 -1.49
C ASP A 38 -21.38 -11.13 -1.74
N ASP A 39 -22.18 -11.17 -0.67
CA ASP A 39 -23.64 -11.00 -0.70
C ASP A 39 -24.05 -10.08 0.45
N PRO A 40 -24.01 -8.75 0.25
CA PRO A 40 -24.35 -7.80 1.28
C PRO A 40 -25.75 -8.02 1.85
N GLN A 41 -25.81 -8.38 3.12
CA GLN A 41 -27.06 -8.58 3.88
C GLN A 41 -27.45 -7.32 4.64
N GLY A 42 -26.68 -6.23 4.47
CA GLY A 42 -26.90 -4.95 5.12
C GLY A 42 -28.07 -4.19 4.50
N GLU A 43 -28.82 -3.47 5.34
CA GLU A 43 -29.80 -2.48 4.88
C GLU A 43 -29.11 -1.29 4.17
N ILE A 44 -27.83 -1.06 4.51
CA ILE A 44 -27.05 0.07 4.05
C ILE A 44 -25.71 -0.45 3.47
N VAL A 45 -25.35 0.00 2.28
CA VAL A 45 -24.05 -0.25 1.67
C VAL A 45 -23.28 1.06 1.55
N VAL A 46 -21.99 1.04 1.91
CA VAL A 46 -21.05 2.14 1.71
C VAL A 46 -19.90 1.65 0.84
N VAL A 47 -19.73 2.22 -0.35
CA VAL A 47 -18.62 1.90 -1.25
C VAL A 47 -17.52 2.95 -1.07
N ASN A 48 -16.36 2.52 -0.58
CA ASN A 48 -15.15 3.35 -0.49
C ASN A 48 -14.28 3.13 -1.75
N THR A 49 -14.28 4.11 -2.63
CA THR A 49 -13.82 4.03 -4.01
C THR A 49 -12.36 4.40 -4.21
N CYS A 50 -11.74 3.82 -5.23
CA CYS A 50 -10.43 4.22 -5.75
C CYS A 50 -10.59 5.11 -7.00
N GLY A 51 -9.80 6.18 -7.10
CA GLY A 51 -9.84 7.12 -8.23
C GLY A 51 -8.45 7.45 -8.78
N PHE A 52 -7.47 6.55 -8.59
CA PHE A 52 -6.08 6.83 -8.88
C PHE A 52 -5.68 6.49 -10.32
N ILE A 53 -6.02 5.30 -10.80
CA ILE A 53 -5.72 4.82 -12.17
C ILE A 53 -7.00 4.38 -12.86
N ASN A 54 -6.97 4.32 -14.20
CA ASN A 54 -8.18 4.02 -14.99
C ASN A 54 -8.85 2.71 -14.62
N ASP A 55 -8.11 1.62 -14.47
CA ASP A 55 -8.66 0.31 -14.10
C ASP A 55 -9.38 0.37 -12.74
N ALA A 56 -8.80 1.04 -11.76
CA ALA A 56 -9.41 1.19 -10.43
C ALA A 56 -10.63 2.14 -10.44
N LYS A 57 -10.67 3.12 -11.36
CA LYS A 57 -11.86 3.94 -11.60
C LYS A 57 -12.98 3.12 -12.20
N GLU A 58 -12.67 2.29 -13.21
CA GLU A 58 -13.63 1.40 -13.85
C GLU A 58 -14.20 0.38 -12.86
N GLU A 59 -13.35 -0.28 -12.07
CA GLU A 59 -13.76 -1.17 -10.98
C GLU A 59 -14.71 -0.46 -10.01
N SER A 60 -14.36 0.76 -9.58
CA SER A 60 -15.17 1.54 -8.65
C SER A 60 -16.54 1.89 -9.23
N ILE A 61 -16.60 2.32 -10.49
CA ILE A 61 -17.85 2.65 -11.18
C ILE A 61 -18.72 1.39 -11.33
N ASN A 62 -18.14 0.28 -11.79
CA ASN A 62 -18.87 -0.98 -11.96
C ASN A 62 -19.46 -1.47 -10.64
N THR A 63 -18.70 -1.41 -9.55
CA THR A 63 -19.17 -1.77 -8.20
C THR A 63 -20.33 -0.87 -7.74
N ILE A 64 -20.23 0.45 -7.97
CA ILE A 64 -21.33 1.39 -7.64
C ILE A 64 -22.60 1.04 -8.43
N LEU A 65 -22.47 0.77 -9.74
CA LEU A 65 -23.61 0.41 -10.60
C LEU A 65 -24.27 -0.91 -10.18
N GLU A 66 -23.49 -1.90 -9.75
CA GLU A 66 -23.99 -3.15 -9.21
C GLU A 66 -24.85 -2.93 -7.97
N PHE A 67 -24.39 -2.11 -7.02
CA PHE A 67 -25.16 -1.78 -5.82
C PHE A 67 -26.34 -0.83 -6.10
N ALA A 68 -26.25 0.05 -7.10
CA ALA A 68 -27.37 0.84 -7.57
C ALA A 68 -28.51 -0.05 -8.12
N GLN A 69 -28.14 -1.09 -8.87
CA GLN A 69 -29.09 -2.11 -9.32
C GLN A 69 -29.68 -2.89 -8.14
N ALA A 70 -28.83 -3.33 -7.17
CA ALA A 70 -29.29 -4.03 -5.96
C ALA A 70 -30.31 -3.20 -5.16
N LYS A 71 -30.11 -1.88 -5.09
CA LYS A 71 -31.05 -0.97 -4.46
C LYS A 71 -32.37 -0.89 -5.24
N THR A 72 -32.32 -0.77 -6.56
CA THR A 72 -33.53 -0.73 -7.41
C THR A 72 -34.34 -2.02 -7.31
N GLU A 73 -33.68 -3.15 -7.13
CA GLU A 73 -34.31 -4.47 -6.91
C GLU A 73 -34.81 -4.66 -5.46
N GLY A 74 -34.55 -3.73 -4.57
CA GLY A 74 -34.97 -3.79 -3.15
C GLY A 74 -34.14 -4.75 -2.29
N ARG A 75 -32.95 -5.14 -2.74
CA ARG A 75 -32.03 -6.00 -1.95
C ARG A 75 -31.30 -5.19 -0.86
N ILE A 76 -31.07 -3.90 -1.08
CA ILE A 76 -30.55 -2.96 -0.09
C ILE A 76 -31.47 -1.72 -0.01
N GLU A 77 -31.47 -1.05 1.15
CA GLU A 77 -32.29 0.15 1.36
C GLU A 77 -31.58 1.43 0.92
N LYS A 78 -30.28 1.54 1.24
CA LYS A 78 -29.47 2.74 1.00
C LYS A 78 -28.10 2.41 0.44
N LEU A 79 -27.67 3.25 -0.48
CA LEU A 79 -26.35 3.23 -1.07
C LEU A 79 -25.62 4.57 -0.86
N PHE A 80 -24.46 4.51 -0.25
CA PHE A 80 -23.57 5.66 -0.07
C PHE A 80 -22.22 5.40 -0.75
N VAL A 81 -21.64 6.46 -1.30
CA VAL A 81 -20.34 6.37 -1.97
C VAL A 81 -19.39 7.40 -1.36
N MET A 82 -18.15 6.97 -1.12
CA MET A 82 -17.07 7.84 -0.63
C MET A 82 -15.72 7.43 -1.25
N GLY A 83 -14.67 8.16 -0.92
CA GLY A 83 -13.31 7.79 -1.30
C GLY A 83 -12.72 8.65 -2.40
N CYS A 84 -11.65 8.12 -3.05
CA CYS A 84 -10.82 8.88 -3.98
C CYS A 84 -11.54 9.26 -5.29
N LEU A 85 -12.34 8.33 -5.84
CA LEU A 85 -13.12 8.60 -7.06
C LEU A 85 -14.18 9.68 -6.79
N SER A 86 -14.92 9.50 -5.69
CA SER A 86 -15.95 10.44 -5.28
C SER A 86 -15.37 11.83 -4.97
N GLU A 87 -14.18 11.92 -4.36
CA GLU A 87 -13.51 13.22 -4.13
C GLU A 87 -13.22 13.95 -5.45
N ARG A 88 -12.79 13.20 -6.47
CA ARG A 88 -12.32 13.76 -7.73
C ARG A 88 -13.46 14.15 -8.71
N TYR A 89 -14.52 13.35 -8.74
CA TYR A 89 -15.58 13.42 -9.76
C TYR A 89 -16.98 13.57 -9.19
N LEU A 90 -17.12 14.10 -7.98
CA LEU A 90 -18.38 14.16 -7.25
C LEU A 90 -19.53 14.74 -8.06
N ALA A 91 -19.30 15.89 -8.74
CA ALA A 91 -20.35 16.60 -9.46
C ALA A 91 -20.89 15.82 -10.68
N ASP A 92 -20.01 15.10 -11.36
CA ASP A 92 -20.37 14.31 -12.53
C ASP A 92 -21.08 13.02 -12.12
N LEU A 93 -20.52 12.32 -11.13
CA LEU A 93 -21.08 11.06 -10.63
C LEU A 93 -22.45 11.22 -9.97
N GLU A 94 -22.69 12.31 -9.26
CA GLU A 94 -24.00 12.62 -8.65
C GLU A 94 -25.10 12.79 -9.71
N GLN A 95 -24.75 13.31 -10.89
CA GLN A 95 -25.69 13.47 -12.02
C GLN A 95 -25.92 12.17 -12.77
N GLU A 96 -24.87 11.37 -12.96
CA GLU A 96 -24.90 10.15 -13.76
C GLU A 96 -25.51 8.94 -13.03
N ILE A 97 -25.40 8.89 -11.70
CA ILE A 97 -25.88 7.75 -10.88
C ILE A 97 -26.81 8.26 -9.76
N PRO A 98 -28.04 8.68 -10.09
CA PRO A 98 -28.99 9.25 -9.13
C PRO A 98 -29.55 8.24 -8.10
N GLU A 99 -29.29 6.96 -8.26
CA GLU A 99 -29.67 5.90 -7.33
C GLU A 99 -28.88 5.96 -6.01
N VAL A 100 -27.74 6.61 -5.96
CA VAL A 100 -26.91 6.79 -4.77
C VAL A 100 -27.55 7.82 -3.85
N ASP A 101 -27.78 7.46 -2.58
CA ASP A 101 -28.42 8.32 -1.57
C ASP A 101 -27.53 9.45 -1.07
N GLY A 102 -26.24 9.31 -1.19
CA GLY A 102 -25.29 10.37 -0.83
C GLY A 102 -23.87 10.09 -1.27
N TRP A 103 -23.24 11.14 -1.71
CA TRP A 103 -21.85 11.17 -2.17
C TRP A 103 -20.98 11.94 -1.19
N TYR A 104 -19.86 11.37 -0.82
CA TYR A 104 -18.92 11.96 0.14
C TYR A 104 -17.51 11.92 -0.40
N GLY A 105 -16.76 12.98 -0.16
CA GLY A 105 -15.32 12.99 -0.39
C GLY A 105 -14.58 12.08 0.58
N LYS A 106 -13.30 11.89 0.33
CA LYS A 106 -12.43 10.96 1.07
C LYS A 106 -12.45 11.17 2.60
N PHE A 107 -12.65 12.41 3.07
CA PHE A 107 -12.52 12.75 4.50
C PHE A 107 -13.85 13.09 5.18
N ASN A 108 -14.98 12.84 4.53
CA ASN A 108 -16.29 13.31 4.98
C ASN A 108 -17.07 12.30 5.86
N TYR A 109 -16.38 11.46 6.66
CA TYR A 109 -17.01 10.47 7.56
C TYR A 109 -18.05 11.09 8.51
N LYS A 110 -17.75 12.28 9.06
CA LYS A 110 -18.68 12.96 9.98
C LYS A 110 -19.97 13.39 9.28
N LYS A 111 -19.87 13.80 8.00
CA LYS A 111 -21.06 14.13 7.21
C LYS A 111 -21.89 12.90 6.92
N LEU A 112 -21.28 11.79 6.53
CA LEU A 112 -21.95 10.52 6.32
C LEU A 112 -22.69 10.05 7.59
N LEU A 113 -22.05 10.11 8.75
CA LEU A 113 -22.68 9.78 10.03
C LEU A 113 -23.86 10.70 10.38
N LYS A 114 -23.69 12.00 10.13
CA LYS A 114 -24.76 12.98 10.36
C LYS A 114 -25.97 12.69 9.49
N ASP A 115 -25.76 12.34 8.23
CA ASP A 115 -26.84 12.00 7.30
C ASP A 115 -27.53 10.68 7.65
N LEU A 116 -26.80 9.76 8.28
CA LEU A 116 -27.35 8.48 8.77
C LEU A 116 -28.08 8.58 10.11
N LYS A 117 -27.60 9.39 11.04
CA LYS A 117 -28.04 9.37 12.45
C LYS A 117 -28.53 10.72 13.00
N GLY A 118 -28.37 11.81 12.25
CA GLY A 118 -28.64 13.17 12.73
C GLY A 118 -27.48 13.75 13.54
N GLU A 119 -27.75 14.74 14.39
CA GLU A 119 -26.71 15.47 15.14
C GLU A 119 -26.16 14.68 16.35
N ASP A 120 -26.85 13.63 16.80
CA ASP A 120 -26.50 12.85 17.99
C ASP A 120 -25.54 11.68 17.70
N PHE A 121 -24.41 11.95 17.06
CA PHE A 121 -23.39 10.92 16.86
C PHE A 121 -22.21 11.06 17.82
N VAL A 122 -21.62 9.92 18.19
CA VAL A 122 -20.42 9.86 19.03
C VAL A 122 -19.17 9.89 18.11
N ALA A 123 -18.36 10.92 18.25
CA ALA A 123 -17.04 10.93 17.65
C ALA A 123 -16.12 9.99 18.47
N CYS A 124 -15.78 8.82 17.90
CA CYS A 124 -14.91 7.85 18.55
C CYS A 124 -13.50 8.03 18.02
N GLU A 125 -12.65 8.75 18.77
CA GLU A 125 -11.24 8.87 18.42
C GLU A 125 -10.50 7.58 18.77
N GLY A 126 -9.74 7.05 17.83
CA GLY A 126 -8.74 6.01 18.07
C GLY A 126 -9.22 4.54 18.06
N LYS A 127 -10.53 4.24 17.88
CA LYS A 127 -11.00 2.86 17.71
C LYS A 127 -11.22 2.57 16.23
N ARG A 128 -10.42 1.67 15.70
CA ARG A 128 -10.50 1.16 14.33
C ARG A 128 -10.92 -0.31 14.35
N HIS A 129 -11.83 -0.70 13.50
CA HIS A 129 -12.21 -2.10 13.27
C HIS A 129 -11.20 -2.69 12.27
N ILE A 130 -10.34 -3.61 12.73
CA ILE A 130 -9.32 -4.23 11.88
C ILE A 130 -9.96 -5.34 11.05
N THR A 131 -9.80 -5.25 9.75
CA THR A 131 -10.29 -6.22 8.75
C THR A 131 -9.20 -7.17 8.26
N THR A 132 -7.93 -6.79 8.41
CA THR A 132 -6.79 -7.68 8.15
C THR A 132 -6.72 -8.81 9.19
N PRO A 133 -6.01 -9.91 8.92
CA PRO A 133 -5.65 -10.90 9.94
C PRO A 133 -5.05 -10.22 11.16
N ARG A 134 -5.41 -10.69 12.37
CA ARG A 134 -5.08 -10.02 13.65
C ARG A 134 -3.59 -9.74 13.87
N HIS A 135 -2.71 -10.50 13.24
CA HIS A 135 -1.27 -10.43 13.48
C HIS A 135 -0.58 -9.30 12.71
N TYR A 136 -1.22 -8.68 11.72
CA TYR A 136 -0.69 -7.47 11.08
C TYR A 136 -1.74 -6.38 10.90
N ALA A 137 -1.28 -5.14 10.81
CA ALA A 137 -2.12 -3.98 10.50
C ALA A 137 -1.33 -2.95 9.69
N TYR A 138 -2.07 -2.17 8.89
CA TYR A 138 -1.51 -0.98 8.24
C TYR A 138 -1.61 0.22 9.19
N ILE A 139 -0.54 1.01 9.30
CA ILE A 139 -0.51 2.26 10.07
C ILE A 139 -0.32 3.41 9.10
N LYS A 140 -1.37 4.19 8.90
CA LYS A 140 -1.34 5.39 8.07
C LYS A 140 -0.85 6.57 8.91
N ILE A 141 0.34 7.12 8.56
CA ILE A 141 1.02 8.15 9.35
C ILE A 141 0.78 9.57 8.86
N SER A 142 0.33 9.73 7.61
CA SER A 142 0.02 11.03 7.02
C SER A 142 -1.00 10.88 5.89
N GLU A 143 -1.57 12.01 5.47
CA GLU A 143 -2.42 12.15 4.29
C GLU A 143 -1.85 13.21 3.35
N GLY A 144 -2.18 13.09 2.06
CA GLY A 144 -1.76 14.06 1.05
C GLY A 144 -0.29 13.95 0.66
N CYS A 145 0.09 14.71 -0.37
CA CYS A 145 1.45 14.69 -0.89
C CYS A 145 1.79 16.03 -1.54
N ASP A 146 2.92 16.62 -1.14
CA ASP A 146 3.46 17.86 -1.70
C ASP A 146 4.47 17.62 -2.84
N ARG A 147 4.65 16.36 -3.26
CA ARG A 147 5.44 16.01 -4.45
C ARG A 147 4.59 16.20 -5.69
N HIS A 148 4.95 17.12 -6.54
CA HIS A 148 4.22 17.42 -7.78
C HIS A 148 4.78 16.61 -8.96
N CYS A 149 4.82 15.27 -8.83
CA CYS A 149 5.20 14.39 -9.93
C CYS A 149 4.25 14.59 -11.11
N ALA A 150 4.78 14.70 -12.33
CA ALA A 150 4.01 15.15 -13.50
C ALA A 150 2.81 14.25 -13.83
N TYR A 151 2.90 12.96 -13.55
CA TYR A 151 1.89 11.95 -13.86
C TYR A 151 0.90 11.67 -12.72
N CYS A 152 1.06 12.32 -11.56
CA CYS A 152 0.40 11.87 -10.33
C CYS A 152 -0.82 12.72 -9.99
N ALA A 153 -1.97 12.06 -9.88
CA ALA A 153 -3.24 12.69 -9.48
C ALA A 153 -3.42 12.79 -7.94
N ILE A 154 -2.52 12.24 -7.13
CA ILE A 154 -2.66 12.25 -5.66
C ILE A 154 -2.89 13.65 -5.07
N PRO A 155 -2.14 14.70 -5.46
CA PRO A 155 -2.41 16.04 -4.92
C PRO A 155 -3.81 16.58 -5.24
N LEU A 156 -4.41 16.15 -6.36
CA LEU A 156 -5.78 16.51 -6.76
C LEU A 156 -6.85 15.82 -5.91
N ILE A 157 -6.53 14.63 -5.35
CA ILE A 157 -7.45 13.80 -4.58
C ILE A 157 -7.32 14.06 -3.08
N THR A 158 -6.09 14.06 -2.57
CA THR A 158 -5.83 14.07 -1.12
C THR A 158 -5.30 15.41 -0.60
N GLY A 159 -5.01 16.35 -1.51
CA GLY A 159 -4.49 17.66 -1.17
C GLY A 159 -3.05 17.64 -0.64
N LYS A 160 -2.74 18.66 0.17
CA LYS A 160 -1.41 18.84 0.76
C LYS A 160 -1.10 17.80 1.80
N HIS A 161 0.19 17.54 1.98
CA HIS A 161 0.69 16.65 3.02
C HIS A 161 0.29 17.13 4.43
N GLN A 162 -0.24 16.21 5.23
CA GLN A 162 -0.61 16.41 6.63
C GLN A 162 -0.17 15.21 7.46
N SER A 163 0.80 15.41 8.32
CA SER A 163 1.28 14.38 9.26
C SER A 163 0.29 14.18 10.40
N ARG A 164 0.05 12.95 10.76
CA ARG A 164 -0.66 12.64 12.01
C ARG A 164 0.25 12.93 13.21
N PRO A 165 -0.30 13.41 14.34
CA PRO A 165 0.47 13.57 15.56
C PRO A 165 1.17 12.26 15.97
N MET A 166 2.47 12.33 16.27
CA MET A 166 3.27 11.15 16.60
C MET A 166 2.68 10.36 17.78
N GLN A 167 2.18 11.06 18.79
CA GLN A 167 1.60 10.40 19.96
C GLN A 167 0.35 9.60 19.63
N GLU A 168 -0.50 10.08 18.75
CA GLU A 168 -1.70 9.37 18.30
C GLU A 168 -1.33 8.07 17.54
N ILE A 169 -0.27 8.12 16.71
CA ILE A 169 0.24 6.94 16.02
C ILE A 169 0.77 5.91 17.03
N LEU A 170 1.55 6.35 18.01
CA LEU A 170 2.10 5.46 19.04
C LEU A 170 1.02 4.86 19.94
N ASP A 171 -0.03 5.61 20.25
CA ASP A 171 -1.15 5.12 21.05
C ASP A 171 -2.01 4.12 20.25
N GLU A 172 -2.19 4.32 18.93
CA GLU A 172 -2.81 3.34 18.02
C GLU A 172 -1.99 2.05 17.96
N VAL A 173 -0.66 2.14 17.80
CA VAL A 173 0.23 0.97 17.79
C VAL A 173 0.09 0.17 19.10
N LYS A 174 0.14 0.82 20.27
CA LYS A 174 -0.05 0.15 21.57
C LYS A 174 -1.40 -0.52 21.68
N TYR A 175 -2.45 0.15 21.22
CA TYR A 175 -3.80 -0.42 21.21
C TYR A 175 -3.84 -1.68 20.35
N LEU A 176 -3.30 -1.64 19.13
CA LEU A 176 -3.30 -2.79 18.21
C LEU A 176 -2.45 -3.94 18.74
N VAL A 177 -1.30 -3.67 19.36
CA VAL A 177 -0.52 -4.70 20.08
C VAL A 177 -1.38 -5.38 21.14
N SER A 178 -2.17 -4.62 21.91
CA SER A 178 -3.07 -5.19 22.91
C SER A 178 -4.18 -6.08 22.32
N GLN A 179 -4.48 -5.93 21.02
CA GLN A 179 -5.41 -6.77 20.26
C GLN A 179 -4.74 -7.98 19.60
N GLY A 180 -3.42 -8.10 19.68
CA GLY A 180 -2.64 -9.22 19.15
C GLY A 180 -1.87 -8.92 17.87
N THR A 181 -1.83 -7.68 17.41
CA THR A 181 -1.05 -7.28 16.23
C THR A 181 0.44 -7.33 16.55
N LYS A 182 1.21 -7.96 15.68
CA LYS A 182 2.66 -8.15 15.80
C LYS A 182 3.45 -7.42 14.72
N GLU A 183 2.86 -7.28 13.52
CA GLU A 183 3.47 -6.61 12.36
C GLU A 183 2.71 -5.32 12.03
N PHE A 184 3.46 -4.26 11.79
CA PHE A 184 2.96 -2.94 11.43
C PHE A 184 3.51 -2.51 10.07
N ASN A 185 2.63 -2.41 9.07
CA ASN A 185 2.96 -1.90 7.74
C ASN A 185 2.71 -0.39 7.72
N VAL A 186 3.77 0.40 7.79
CA VAL A 186 3.70 1.87 7.85
C VAL A 186 3.50 2.42 6.43
N ILE A 187 2.39 3.13 6.24
CA ILE A 187 1.96 3.65 4.95
C ILE A 187 1.68 5.14 4.97
N ALA A 188 1.89 5.79 3.84
CA ALA A 188 1.55 7.17 3.52
C ALA A 188 1.42 7.32 2.00
N GLN A 189 1.06 8.50 1.50
CA GLN A 189 1.29 8.82 0.09
C GLN A 189 2.77 9.12 -0.20
N GLU A 190 3.46 9.68 0.79
CA GLU A 190 4.90 9.86 0.80
C GLU A 190 5.43 9.73 2.24
N LEU A 191 6.09 8.62 2.51
CA LEU A 191 6.54 8.22 3.84
C LEU A 191 7.62 9.16 4.40
N THR A 192 8.58 9.53 3.55
CA THR A 192 9.80 10.22 3.98
C THR A 192 9.57 11.69 4.34
N TYR A 193 8.40 12.24 3.98
CA TYR A 193 8.04 13.63 4.26
C TYR A 193 7.40 13.85 5.64
N TYR A 194 7.15 12.77 6.39
CA TYR A 194 6.53 12.83 7.70
C TYR A 194 7.21 13.83 8.64
N GLY A 195 6.43 14.75 9.17
CA GLY A 195 6.86 15.81 10.11
C GLY A 195 7.19 17.14 9.46
N VAL A 196 7.48 17.19 8.14
CA VAL A 196 7.91 18.44 7.48
C VAL A 196 6.86 19.55 7.55
N ASP A 197 5.59 19.21 7.51
CA ASP A 197 4.46 20.14 7.66
C ASP A 197 4.32 20.69 9.10
N ILE A 198 4.92 20.03 10.08
CA ILE A 198 4.83 20.41 11.50
C ILE A 198 5.88 21.48 11.86
N ASP A 199 7.14 21.22 11.53
CA ASP A 199 8.27 22.09 11.94
C ASP A 199 9.37 22.25 10.87
N GLY A 200 9.12 21.78 9.64
CA GLY A 200 10.06 21.84 8.53
C GLY A 200 11.13 20.75 8.54
N LYS A 201 11.02 19.73 9.40
CA LYS A 201 11.97 18.62 9.50
C LYS A 201 11.30 17.27 9.27
N GLN A 202 12.07 16.34 8.74
CA GLN A 202 11.64 14.94 8.61
C GLN A 202 11.77 14.26 9.98
N HIS A 203 10.68 13.65 10.46
CA HIS A 203 10.61 12.92 11.73
C HIS A 203 10.34 11.41 11.56
N ILE A 204 10.45 10.90 10.35
CA ILE A 204 10.15 9.49 10.07
C ILE A 204 11.09 8.55 10.86
N ALA A 205 12.37 8.81 10.91
CA ALA A 205 13.32 7.98 11.65
C ALA A 205 12.99 7.94 13.16
N GLU A 206 12.67 9.09 13.76
CA GLU A 206 12.25 9.19 15.16
C GLU A 206 10.95 8.40 15.43
N LEU A 207 9.96 8.54 14.54
CA LEU A 207 8.69 7.80 14.65
C LEU A 207 8.93 6.28 14.63
N ILE A 208 9.68 5.79 13.62
CA ILE A 208 9.95 4.36 13.47
C ILE A 208 10.76 3.82 14.67
N GLU A 209 11.73 4.58 15.16
CA GLU A 209 12.50 4.20 16.35
C GLU A 209 11.60 4.04 17.59
N LYS A 210 10.69 5.00 17.84
CA LYS A 210 9.72 4.91 18.95
C LYS A 210 8.70 3.79 18.77
N MET A 211 8.24 3.55 17.55
CA MET A 211 7.37 2.39 17.27
C MET A 211 8.12 1.08 17.58
N ALA A 212 9.39 0.97 17.17
CA ALA A 212 10.21 -0.21 17.40
C ALA A 212 10.49 -0.46 18.90
N ASP A 213 10.51 0.60 19.71
CA ASP A 213 10.68 0.52 21.17
C ASP A 213 9.37 0.20 21.91
N THR A 214 8.24 0.09 21.21
CA THR A 214 6.97 -0.32 21.81
C THR A 214 6.97 -1.83 22.06
N GLU A 215 6.74 -2.25 23.29
CA GLU A 215 6.69 -3.66 23.67
C GLU A 215 5.58 -4.41 22.90
N GLY A 216 5.89 -5.57 22.36
CA GLY A 216 4.99 -6.41 21.56
C GLY A 216 5.02 -6.13 20.06
N VAL A 217 5.75 -5.11 19.61
CA VAL A 217 6.01 -4.88 18.19
C VAL A 217 7.13 -5.81 17.70
N GLU A 218 6.78 -6.76 16.83
CA GLU A 218 7.72 -7.76 16.31
C GLU A 218 8.27 -7.44 14.93
N TRP A 219 7.47 -6.79 14.06
CA TRP A 219 7.88 -6.31 12.75
C TRP A 219 7.30 -4.94 12.41
N ILE A 220 8.14 -4.08 11.83
CA ILE A 220 7.76 -2.81 11.21
C ILE A 220 8.27 -2.83 9.78
N ARG A 221 7.38 -2.57 8.82
CA ARG A 221 7.68 -2.52 7.39
C ARG A 221 7.36 -1.15 6.83
N LEU A 222 8.20 -0.64 5.93
CA LEU A 222 8.12 0.73 5.43
C LEU A 222 7.73 0.75 3.96
N HIS A 223 6.67 1.50 3.62
CA HIS A 223 6.13 1.60 2.28
C HIS A 223 6.07 3.03 1.77
N TYR A 224 6.19 3.19 0.45
CA TYR A 224 5.99 4.46 -0.26
C TYR A 224 7.01 5.55 0.09
N ALA A 225 8.29 5.19 0.21
CA ALA A 225 9.38 6.14 0.33
C ALA A 225 9.63 6.90 -1.00
N TYR A 226 10.19 8.10 -0.89
CA TYR A 226 10.51 8.95 -2.03
C TYR A 226 12.03 9.20 -2.10
N PRO A 227 12.65 9.24 -3.31
CA PRO A 227 14.11 9.32 -3.43
C PRO A 227 14.70 10.68 -3.09
N THR A 228 14.00 11.79 -3.40
CA THR A 228 14.52 13.15 -3.20
C THR A 228 14.55 13.54 -1.74
N HIS A 229 15.70 14.03 -1.27
CA HIS A 229 15.91 14.38 0.13
C HIS A 229 15.63 13.22 1.09
N PHE A 230 16.06 12.02 0.69
CA PHE A 230 15.87 10.82 1.50
C PHE A 230 16.51 10.98 2.89
N PRO A 231 15.79 10.68 3.98
CA PRO A 231 16.30 10.80 5.35
C PRO A 231 17.24 9.62 5.67
N PHE A 232 18.53 9.80 5.50
CA PHE A 232 19.52 8.73 5.67
C PHE A 232 19.63 8.20 7.11
N ASP A 233 19.19 8.97 8.11
CA ASP A 233 19.05 8.49 9.48
C ASP A 233 18.04 7.35 9.63
N LEU A 234 17.08 7.23 8.70
CA LEU A 234 16.17 6.10 8.63
C LEU A 234 16.91 4.77 8.36
N LEU A 235 17.98 4.78 7.55
CA LEU A 235 18.80 3.59 7.29
C LEU A 235 19.48 3.09 8.56
N ARG A 236 19.90 4.01 9.45
CA ARG A 236 20.43 3.65 10.78
C ARG A 236 19.37 2.88 11.59
N VAL A 237 18.13 3.37 11.61
CA VAL A 237 17.03 2.72 12.35
C VAL A 237 16.74 1.32 11.79
N ILE A 238 16.66 1.17 10.45
CA ILE A 238 16.46 -0.13 9.80
C ILE A 238 17.60 -1.11 10.13
N ARG A 239 18.84 -0.63 10.20
CA ARG A 239 20.00 -1.46 10.54
C ARG A 239 20.03 -1.88 12.01
N GLU A 240 19.73 -0.97 12.94
CA GLU A 240 19.96 -1.15 14.37
C GLU A 240 18.78 -1.78 15.11
N LYS A 241 17.54 -1.52 14.68
CA LYS A 241 16.34 -2.09 15.29
C LYS A 241 16.01 -3.45 14.65
N LYS A 242 16.12 -4.52 15.42
CA LYS A 242 15.92 -5.90 14.94
C LYS A 242 14.48 -6.22 14.48
N ASN A 243 13.52 -5.42 14.96
CA ASN A 243 12.12 -5.51 14.63
C ASN A 243 11.69 -4.52 13.54
N VAL A 244 12.62 -3.78 12.95
CA VAL A 244 12.38 -3.06 11.70
C VAL A 244 12.89 -3.93 10.57
N CYS A 245 11.97 -4.35 9.71
CA CYS A 245 12.27 -5.23 8.57
C CYS A 245 13.34 -4.59 7.68
N LYS A 246 14.31 -5.39 7.26
CA LYS A 246 15.28 -4.94 6.25
C LYS A 246 14.63 -4.90 4.86
N TYR A 247 13.63 -4.08 4.74
CA TYR A 247 12.78 -3.90 3.59
C TYR A 247 12.42 -2.43 3.44
N LEU A 248 12.53 -1.90 2.23
CA LEU A 248 12.11 -0.54 1.92
C LEU A 248 11.46 -0.49 0.55
N ASP A 249 10.20 -0.05 0.51
CA ASP A 249 9.52 0.25 -0.74
C ASP A 249 9.74 1.71 -1.10
N ILE A 250 10.43 1.95 -2.23
CA ILE A 250 10.79 3.27 -2.73
C ILE A 250 10.49 3.40 -4.22
N ALA A 251 9.60 4.33 -4.57
CA ALA A 251 9.19 4.56 -5.94
C ALA A 251 10.22 5.39 -6.73
N LEU A 252 11.11 4.75 -7.48
CA LEU A 252 12.15 5.42 -8.28
C LEU A 252 11.61 5.94 -9.61
N GLN A 253 10.70 5.21 -10.23
CA GLN A 253 9.98 5.48 -11.47
C GLN A 253 10.84 5.37 -12.74
N HIS A 254 11.98 6.00 -12.81
CA HIS A 254 12.92 5.96 -13.93
C HIS A 254 14.36 6.23 -13.47
N ILE A 255 15.32 6.19 -14.41
CA ILE A 255 16.74 6.48 -14.13
C ILE A 255 17.34 7.57 -15.04
N SER A 256 16.83 7.74 -16.27
CA SER A 256 17.37 8.72 -17.19
C SER A 256 17.08 10.14 -16.70
N ASP A 257 18.04 11.05 -16.76
CA ASP A 257 17.88 12.44 -16.34
C ASP A 257 16.80 13.16 -17.16
N ASN A 258 16.63 12.79 -18.45
CA ASN A 258 15.55 13.28 -19.29
C ASN A 258 14.20 12.94 -18.66
N MET A 259 13.97 11.67 -18.36
CA MET A 259 12.69 11.21 -17.79
C MET A 259 12.49 11.72 -16.36
N LEU A 260 13.51 11.66 -15.51
CA LEU A 260 13.41 12.18 -14.13
C LEU A 260 13.03 13.66 -14.10
N THR A 261 13.56 14.45 -15.03
CA THR A 261 13.22 15.88 -15.18
C THR A 261 11.79 16.05 -15.66
N ARG A 262 11.39 15.38 -16.76
CA ARG A 262 10.04 15.46 -17.31
C ARG A 262 8.98 14.96 -16.34
N MET A 263 9.26 13.89 -15.59
CA MET A 263 8.41 13.36 -14.52
C MET A 263 8.40 14.23 -13.26
N ARG A 264 9.21 15.30 -13.19
CA ARG A 264 9.36 16.21 -12.04
C ARG A 264 9.74 15.46 -10.76
N ARG A 265 10.72 14.53 -10.87
CA ARG A 265 11.17 13.73 -9.72
C ARG A 265 12.14 14.46 -8.80
N HIS A 266 12.73 15.57 -9.26
CA HIS A 266 13.69 16.38 -8.51
C HIS A 266 14.86 15.57 -7.92
N VAL A 267 15.32 14.59 -8.67
CA VAL A 267 16.48 13.75 -8.38
C VAL A 267 17.16 13.45 -9.71
N THR A 268 18.49 13.31 -9.70
CA THR A 268 19.26 12.96 -10.88
C THR A 268 19.56 11.46 -10.94
N LYS A 269 20.01 11.00 -12.10
CA LYS A 269 20.54 9.65 -12.31
C LYS A 269 21.64 9.31 -11.29
N GLU A 270 22.62 10.19 -11.14
CA GLU A 270 23.75 9.98 -10.22
C GLU A 270 23.28 9.87 -8.75
N GLU A 271 22.41 10.77 -8.32
CA GLU A 271 21.82 10.74 -6.97
C GLU A 271 21.02 9.45 -6.73
N THR A 272 20.33 8.93 -7.74
CA THR A 272 19.56 7.69 -7.65
C THR A 272 20.48 6.47 -7.51
N TYR A 273 21.56 6.40 -8.29
CA TYR A 273 22.59 5.36 -8.13
C TYR A 273 23.24 5.42 -6.74
N GLU A 274 23.61 6.62 -6.29
CA GLU A 274 24.17 6.84 -4.95
C GLU A 274 23.22 6.39 -3.85
N LEU A 275 21.93 6.71 -3.95
CA LEU A 275 20.91 6.33 -3.00
C LEU A 275 20.82 4.80 -2.86
N VAL A 276 20.69 4.08 -3.98
CA VAL A 276 20.64 2.60 -3.98
C VAL A 276 21.92 1.99 -3.40
N ARG A 277 23.08 2.53 -3.77
CA ARG A 277 24.37 2.09 -3.24
C ARG A 277 24.44 2.27 -1.73
N ARG A 278 24.08 3.44 -1.21
CA ARG A 278 24.08 3.72 0.23
C ARG A 278 23.12 2.83 0.99
N MET A 279 21.91 2.58 0.47
CA MET A 279 20.97 1.66 1.10
C MET A 279 21.60 0.27 1.32
N ARG A 280 22.29 -0.27 0.31
CA ARG A 280 22.92 -1.60 0.39
C ARG A 280 24.15 -1.62 1.28
N GLU A 281 24.96 -0.55 1.27
CA GLU A 281 26.16 -0.43 2.10
C GLU A 281 25.81 -0.21 3.58
N GLU A 282 24.85 0.69 3.87
CA GLU A 282 24.49 1.04 5.24
C GLU A 282 23.57 0.00 5.91
N VAL A 283 22.78 -0.75 5.12
CA VAL A 283 21.90 -1.82 5.61
C VAL A 283 22.18 -3.12 4.85
N PRO A 284 23.23 -3.86 5.22
CA PRO A 284 23.53 -5.13 4.55
C PRO A 284 22.36 -6.11 4.57
N GLY A 285 22.01 -6.61 3.39
CA GLY A 285 20.87 -7.53 3.21
C GLY A 285 19.51 -6.84 3.12
N ILE A 286 19.46 -5.53 2.92
CA ILE A 286 18.20 -4.83 2.65
C ILE A 286 17.57 -5.32 1.34
N HIS A 287 16.27 -5.58 1.39
CA HIS A 287 15.44 -5.84 0.22
C HIS A 287 14.81 -4.52 -0.23
N ILE A 288 15.10 -4.11 -1.44
CA ILE A 288 14.57 -2.89 -2.04
C ILE A 288 13.42 -3.28 -2.97
N ARG A 289 12.22 -2.78 -2.63
CA ARG A 289 11.08 -2.81 -3.53
C ARG A 289 10.99 -1.48 -4.27
N THR A 290 10.75 -1.53 -5.57
CA THR A 290 10.59 -0.32 -6.36
C THR A 290 9.49 -0.45 -7.40
N THR A 291 9.02 0.71 -7.87
CA THR A 291 8.10 0.83 -9.00
C THR A 291 8.77 1.66 -10.08
N LEU A 292 8.69 1.19 -11.32
CA LEU A 292 9.19 1.88 -12.51
C LEU A 292 8.03 2.17 -13.47
N MET A 293 8.22 3.17 -14.31
CA MET A 293 7.27 3.56 -15.36
C MET A 293 7.99 3.62 -16.71
N VAL A 294 7.41 3.01 -17.72
CA VAL A 294 7.91 3.02 -19.10
C VAL A 294 6.92 3.71 -20.02
N GLY A 295 7.40 4.26 -21.13
CA GLY A 295 6.55 4.91 -22.12
C GLY A 295 5.97 6.24 -21.68
N PHE A 296 6.61 6.92 -20.73
CA PHE A 296 6.23 8.30 -20.38
C PHE A 296 6.49 9.23 -21.58
N PRO A 297 5.64 10.28 -21.83
CA PRO A 297 5.79 11.19 -22.96
C PRO A 297 7.23 11.69 -23.15
N GLY A 298 7.78 11.48 -24.35
CA GLY A 298 9.16 11.85 -24.71
C GLY A 298 10.24 10.85 -24.25
N GLU A 299 9.87 9.64 -23.80
CA GLU A 299 10.85 8.58 -23.51
C GLU A 299 11.45 8.04 -24.81
N THR A 300 12.76 8.19 -24.96
CA THR A 300 13.50 7.68 -26.11
C THR A 300 13.93 6.23 -25.91
N ASP A 301 14.46 5.61 -26.98
CA ASP A 301 15.06 4.27 -26.86
C ASP A 301 16.32 4.27 -25.99
N GLU A 302 17.10 5.36 -26.03
CA GLU A 302 18.27 5.55 -25.17
C GLU A 302 17.88 5.65 -23.70
N ASP A 303 16.81 6.39 -23.36
CA ASP A 303 16.28 6.46 -22.00
C ASP A 303 15.88 5.08 -21.48
N PHE A 304 15.23 4.28 -22.32
CA PHE A 304 14.81 2.92 -21.97
C PHE A 304 16.00 1.97 -21.83
N GLU A 305 17.04 2.07 -22.70
CA GLU A 305 18.27 1.29 -22.54
C GLU A 305 18.96 1.61 -21.20
N GLU A 306 19.04 2.89 -20.81
CA GLU A 306 19.56 3.28 -19.49
C GLU A 306 18.77 2.65 -18.35
N LEU A 307 17.45 2.61 -18.46
CA LEU A 307 16.57 1.99 -17.45
C LEU A 307 16.85 0.49 -17.31
N LYS A 308 17.02 -0.23 -18.44
CA LYS A 308 17.36 -1.67 -18.40
C LYS A 308 18.70 -1.94 -17.74
N GLU A 309 19.72 -1.14 -18.06
CA GLU A 309 21.05 -1.28 -17.45
C GLU A 309 21.00 -0.96 -15.94
N PHE A 310 20.21 0.01 -15.54
CA PHE A 310 19.99 0.32 -14.13
C PHE A 310 19.34 -0.86 -13.37
N VAL A 311 18.29 -1.47 -13.91
CA VAL A 311 17.63 -2.63 -13.28
C VAL A 311 18.60 -3.81 -13.13
N LYS A 312 19.40 -4.10 -14.17
CA LYS A 312 20.45 -5.14 -14.11
C LYS A 312 21.50 -4.85 -13.05
N TRP A 313 21.93 -3.59 -12.92
CA TRP A 313 22.92 -3.17 -11.93
C TRP A 313 22.34 -3.19 -10.50
N ALA A 314 21.13 -2.65 -10.32
CA ALA A 314 20.51 -2.50 -9.00
C ALA A 314 20.07 -3.86 -8.42
N ARG A 315 19.68 -4.83 -9.27
CA ARG A 315 19.20 -6.16 -8.88
C ARG A 315 18.17 -6.05 -7.75
N PHE A 316 17.08 -5.32 -8.01
CA PHE A 316 16.02 -5.15 -7.05
C PHE A 316 15.41 -6.50 -6.66
N GLU A 317 15.19 -6.71 -5.37
CA GLU A 317 14.55 -7.91 -4.85
C GLU A 317 13.07 -7.96 -5.26
N ARG A 318 12.44 -6.79 -5.32
CA ARG A 318 11.05 -6.62 -5.75
C ARG A 318 10.96 -5.40 -6.68
N MET A 319 10.42 -5.60 -7.86
CA MET A 319 10.18 -4.51 -8.79
C MET A 319 8.88 -4.75 -9.57
N GLY A 320 7.98 -3.77 -9.53
CA GLY A 320 6.88 -3.66 -10.47
C GLY A 320 7.15 -2.58 -11.50
N ALA A 321 6.66 -2.75 -12.72
CA ALA A 321 6.68 -1.72 -13.73
C ALA A 321 5.30 -1.53 -14.35
N PHE A 322 5.02 -0.30 -14.80
CA PHE A 322 3.76 0.06 -15.44
C PHE A 322 4.04 0.82 -16.72
N ALA A 323 3.22 0.60 -17.76
CA ALA A 323 3.14 1.48 -18.89
C ALA A 323 2.49 2.81 -18.46
N TYR A 324 3.00 3.92 -18.98
CA TYR A 324 2.36 5.23 -18.72
C TYR A 324 0.93 5.21 -19.24
N SER A 325 0.01 5.64 -18.40
CA SER A 325 -1.37 5.96 -18.72
C SER A 325 -1.65 7.40 -18.36
N GLU A 326 -2.22 8.15 -19.28
CA GLU A 326 -2.57 9.54 -19.06
C GLU A 326 -3.66 9.66 -18.00
N GLU A 327 -3.45 10.53 -17.02
CA GLU A 327 -4.42 10.87 -15.98
C GLU A 327 -4.84 12.32 -16.07
N GLU A 328 -6.13 12.54 -16.27
CA GLU A 328 -6.74 13.85 -16.42
C GLU A 328 -6.37 14.81 -15.28
N GLY A 329 -6.12 16.09 -15.63
CA GLY A 329 -5.77 17.14 -14.67
C GLY A 329 -4.36 17.03 -14.08
N THR A 330 -3.56 16.05 -14.52
CA THR A 330 -2.15 15.98 -14.15
C THR A 330 -1.30 16.90 -15.03
N TYR A 331 -0.13 17.28 -14.51
CA TYR A 331 0.78 18.13 -15.29
C TYR A 331 1.19 17.48 -16.62
N SER A 332 1.40 16.15 -16.64
CA SER A 332 1.76 15.46 -17.89
C SER A 332 0.64 15.51 -18.93
N ALA A 333 -0.61 15.30 -18.52
CA ALA A 333 -1.76 15.37 -19.42
C ALA A 333 -1.98 16.77 -20.00
N GLU A 334 -1.65 17.83 -19.24
CA GLU A 334 -1.83 19.21 -19.67
C GLU A 334 -0.67 19.75 -20.53
N GLN A 335 0.55 19.25 -20.32
CA GLN A 335 1.77 19.86 -20.86
C GLN A 335 2.49 19.00 -21.90
N PHE A 336 2.18 17.71 -21.98
CA PHE A 336 2.84 16.80 -22.90
C PHE A 336 1.81 16.11 -23.80
N GLU A 337 2.15 15.92 -25.05
CA GLU A 337 1.48 14.98 -25.94
C GLU A 337 2.00 13.57 -25.61
N ASP A 338 1.11 12.60 -25.53
CA ASP A 338 1.47 11.19 -25.36
C ASP A 338 1.98 10.62 -26.69
N ASP A 339 3.26 10.88 -26.96
CA ASP A 339 3.96 10.62 -28.22
C ASP A 339 4.58 9.21 -28.30
N VAL A 340 4.47 8.40 -27.24
CA VAL A 340 4.96 7.02 -27.24
C VAL A 340 3.82 6.06 -27.61
N PRO A 341 3.88 5.37 -28.76
CA PRO A 341 2.83 4.43 -29.16
C PRO A 341 2.58 3.33 -28.12
N GLU A 342 1.33 2.92 -27.94
CA GLU A 342 0.94 1.91 -26.93
C GLU A 342 1.69 0.59 -27.09
N GLU A 343 1.93 0.16 -28.35
CA GLU A 343 2.71 -1.03 -28.67
C GLU A 343 4.16 -0.94 -28.18
N VAL A 344 4.74 0.27 -28.21
CA VAL A 344 6.09 0.52 -27.71
C VAL A 344 6.10 0.47 -26.19
N LYS A 345 5.12 1.10 -25.52
CA LYS A 345 4.97 1.05 -24.07
C LYS A 345 4.86 -0.40 -23.59
N GLN A 346 3.97 -1.19 -24.19
CA GLN A 346 3.80 -2.59 -23.82
C GLN A 346 5.06 -3.42 -24.09
N SER A 347 5.73 -3.21 -25.24
CA SER A 347 7.00 -3.89 -25.55
C SER A 347 8.11 -3.57 -24.55
N ARG A 348 8.18 -2.29 -24.08
CA ARG A 348 9.13 -1.87 -23.05
C ARG A 348 8.79 -2.51 -21.70
N LEU A 349 7.51 -2.52 -21.32
CA LEU A 349 7.02 -3.17 -20.11
C LEU A 349 7.40 -4.66 -20.08
N ASP A 350 7.09 -5.41 -21.13
CA ASP A 350 7.41 -6.83 -21.23
C ASP A 350 8.91 -7.11 -21.11
N LYS A 351 9.74 -6.26 -21.74
CA LYS A 351 11.20 -6.40 -21.68
C LYS A 351 11.76 -6.16 -20.29
N ILE A 352 11.31 -5.09 -19.60
CA ILE A 352 11.82 -4.74 -18.27
C ILE A 352 11.36 -5.76 -17.22
N MET A 353 10.12 -6.23 -17.33
CA MET A 353 9.56 -7.27 -16.45
C MET A 353 10.27 -8.61 -16.64
N ARG A 354 10.63 -8.98 -17.87
CA ARG A 354 11.43 -10.19 -18.11
C ARG A 354 12.81 -10.12 -17.49
N ILE A 355 13.47 -8.94 -17.52
CA ILE A 355 14.75 -8.74 -16.82
C ILE A 355 14.58 -8.95 -15.33
N GLN A 356 13.54 -8.36 -14.75
CA GLN A 356 13.26 -8.49 -13.32
C GLN A 356 12.91 -9.94 -12.93
N GLN A 357 12.12 -10.63 -13.72
CA GLN A 357 11.77 -12.04 -13.49
C GLN A 357 13.02 -12.92 -13.34
N ASN A 358 14.00 -12.75 -14.22
CA ASN A 358 15.28 -13.47 -14.13
C ASN A 358 16.03 -13.10 -12.84
N ILE A 359 16.10 -11.81 -12.49
CA ILE A 359 16.73 -11.34 -11.26
C ILE A 359 16.03 -11.92 -10.03
N SER A 360 14.71 -11.90 -10.00
CA SER A 360 13.92 -12.46 -8.89
C SER A 360 14.19 -13.95 -8.72
N SER A 361 14.15 -14.73 -9.80
CA SER A 361 14.45 -16.18 -9.77
C SER A 361 15.84 -16.47 -9.22
N GLU A 362 16.87 -15.72 -9.63
CA GLU A 362 18.23 -15.87 -9.12
C GLU A 362 18.31 -15.55 -7.62
N LEU A 363 17.68 -14.45 -7.18
CA LEU A 363 17.73 -13.99 -5.78
C LEU A 363 16.91 -14.91 -4.85
N GLU A 364 15.80 -15.48 -5.34
CA GLU A 364 15.04 -16.48 -4.56
C GLU A 364 15.83 -17.81 -4.44
N ALA A 365 16.47 -18.26 -5.53
CA ALA A 365 17.32 -19.45 -5.49
C ALA A 365 18.49 -19.33 -4.50
N GLU A 366 19.03 -18.12 -4.30
CA GLU A 366 20.09 -17.88 -3.30
C GLU A 366 19.61 -18.10 -1.84
N LYS A 367 18.30 -18.15 -1.59
CA LYS A 367 17.73 -18.40 -0.26
C LYS A 367 17.60 -19.87 0.08
N VAL A 368 17.67 -20.77 -0.90
CA VAL A 368 17.61 -22.21 -0.69
C VAL A 368 18.75 -22.66 0.22
N GLY A 369 18.42 -23.46 1.22
CA GLY A 369 19.35 -23.91 2.27
C GLY A 369 19.54 -22.93 3.43
N LYS A 370 18.95 -21.72 3.37
CA LYS A 370 18.97 -20.76 4.49
C LYS A 370 17.78 -20.98 5.42
N VAL A 371 17.98 -20.61 6.68
CA VAL A 371 16.91 -20.57 7.68
C VAL A 371 16.41 -19.13 7.79
N LEU A 372 15.11 -18.93 7.55
CA LEU A 372 14.48 -17.62 7.62
C LEU A 372 13.40 -17.62 8.71
N LYS A 373 13.24 -16.48 9.40
CA LYS A 373 12.10 -16.22 10.29
C LYS A 373 10.87 -15.94 9.44
N VAL A 374 9.80 -16.70 9.63
CA VAL A 374 8.55 -16.64 8.86
C VAL A 374 7.37 -16.43 9.82
N ILE A 375 6.50 -15.46 9.53
CA ILE A 375 5.18 -15.34 10.16
C ILE A 375 4.17 -16.14 9.33
N ILE A 376 3.28 -16.87 9.98
CA ILE A 376 2.25 -17.64 9.29
C ILE A 376 1.00 -16.78 9.13
N ASP A 377 0.57 -16.56 7.89
CA ASP A 377 -0.59 -15.72 7.58
C ASP A 377 -1.89 -16.51 7.49
N ARG A 378 -1.87 -17.71 6.87
CA ARG A 378 -3.07 -18.51 6.63
C ARG A 378 -2.75 -19.97 6.35
N LEU A 379 -3.78 -20.79 6.37
CA LEU A 379 -3.77 -22.16 5.84
C LEU A 379 -4.56 -22.15 4.53
N GLU A 380 -3.95 -22.59 3.46
CA GLU A 380 -4.58 -22.64 2.13
C GLU A 380 -4.26 -23.98 1.47
N GLY A 381 -5.30 -24.77 1.21
CA GLY A 381 -5.14 -26.14 0.70
C GLY A 381 -4.26 -26.98 1.63
N ASP A 382 -3.20 -27.54 1.08
CA ASP A 382 -2.24 -28.39 1.79
C ASP A 382 -1.02 -27.64 2.35
N TYR A 383 -1.04 -26.31 2.35
CA TYR A 383 0.09 -25.50 2.79
C TYR A 383 -0.30 -24.47 3.84
N PHE A 384 0.55 -24.29 4.84
CA PHE A 384 0.63 -23.04 5.58
C PHE A 384 1.37 -22.02 4.74
N ILE A 385 0.76 -20.86 4.58
CA ILE A 385 1.32 -19.74 3.84
C ILE A 385 1.85 -18.73 4.85
N GLY A 386 3.09 -18.30 4.66
CA GLY A 386 3.72 -17.32 5.52
C GLY A 386 4.60 -16.36 4.75
N ARG A 387 5.19 -15.40 5.46
CA ARG A 387 6.07 -14.37 4.90
C ARG A 387 7.32 -14.20 5.74
N THR A 388 8.39 -13.82 5.05
CA THR A 388 9.63 -13.37 5.71
C THR A 388 9.59 -11.87 6.00
N GLU A 389 10.58 -11.36 6.73
CA GLU A 389 10.78 -9.91 6.90
C GLU A 389 10.96 -9.15 5.57
N PHE A 390 11.21 -9.86 4.49
CA PHE A 390 11.46 -9.33 3.15
C PHE A 390 10.22 -9.27 2.26
N CYS A 391 9.06 -9.66 2.76
CA CYS A 391 7.82 -9.75 1.98
C CYS A 391 6.68 -9.01 2.67
N SER A 392 6.07 -8.06 1.96
CA SER A 392 4.87 -7.34 2.39
C SER A 392 3.63 -8.22 2.22
N PRO A 393 2.63 -8.14 3.12
CA PRO A 393 1.37 -8.84 2.93
C PRO A 393 0.71 -8.44 1.60
N GLU A 394 0.04 -9.40 0.98
CA GLU A 394 -0.84 -9.26 -0.20
C GLU A 394 -0.15 -8.93 -1.53
N VAL A 395 1.07 -8.39 -1.52
CA VAL A 395 1.73 -7.87 -2.74
C VAL A 395 3.08 -8.49 -3.05
N ASP A 396 3.70 -9.17 -2.10
CA ASP A 396 5.02 -9.80 -2.29
C ASP A 396 4.91 -11.33 -2.20
N PRO A 397 5.93 -12.05 -2.69
CA PRO A 397 5.99 -13.51 -2.64
C PRO A 397 5.88 -14.11 -1.24
N GLU A 398 5.47 -15.37 -1.19
CA GLU A 398 5.12 -16.11 0.00
C GLU A 398 6.07 -17.28 0.27
N VAL A 399 5.96 -17.84 1.46
CA VAL A 399 6.66 -19.08 1.85
C VAL A 399 5.61 -20.17 2.08
N LEU A 400 5.67 -21.23 1.29
CA LEU A 400 4.78 -22.38 1.35
C LEU A 400 5.38 -23.49 2.22
N ILE A 401 4.67 -23.90 3.27
CA ILE A 401 5.10 -24.92 4.22
C ILE A 401 4.06 -26.05 4.23
N PRO A 402 4.41 -27.31 3.88
CA PRO A 402 3.45 -28.39 3.83
C PRO A 402 2.74 -28.63 5.17
N ALA A 403 1.41 -28.56 5.19
CA ALA A 403 0.61 -28.69 6.41
C ALA A 403 0.66 -30.10 7.01
N ALA A 404 0.97 -31.11 6.23
CA ALA A 404 1.13 -32.48 6.69
C ALA A 404 2.36 -32.66 7.61
N GLU A 405 3.36 -31.78 7.51
CA GLU A 405 4.64 -31.91 8.19
C GLU A 405 4.71 -31.09 9.50
N ALA A 406 3.80 -30.15 9.72
CA ALA A 406 3.85 -29.26 10.88
C ALA A 406 2.45 -28.82 11.34
N LYS A 407 2.31 -28.62 12.67
CA LYS A 407 1.16 -27.90 13.24
C LYS A 407 1.60 -26.50 13.59
N LEU A 408 1.21 -25.54 12.75
CA LEU A 408 1.56 -24.13 12.93
C LEU A 408 0.35 -23.32 13.37
N THR A 409 0.59 -22.24 14.09
CA THR A 409 -0.42 -21.28 14.52
C THR A 409 -0.35 -20.06 13.62
N ILE A 410 -1.49 -19.65 13.06
CA ILE A 410 -1.59 -18.42 12.28
C ILE A 410 -1.24 -17.22 13.17
N GLY A 411 -0.41 -16.31 12.67
CA GLY A 411 0.11 -15.16 13.39
C GLY A 411 1.31 -15.42 14.28
N ASP A 412 1.85 -16.65 14.32
CA ASP A 412 3.07 -16.96 15.04
C ASP A 412 4.28 -17.04 14.11
N PHE A 413 5.45 -16.83 14.70
CA PHE A 413 6.74 -16.87 14.00
C PHE A 413 7.42 -18.21 14.15
N TYR A 414 8.00 -18.70 13.07
CA TYR A 414 8.76 -19.94 13.02
C TYR A 414 10.07 -19.76 12.27
N ASP A 415 11.10 -20.53 12.68
CA ASP A 415 12.32 -20.69 11.90
C ASP A 415 12.06 -21.74 10.82
N VAL A 416 12.19 -21.36 9.55
CA VAL A 416 11.88 -22.19 8.38
C VAL A 416 13.15 -22.37 7.55
N LEU A 417 13.53 -23.63 7.32
CA LEU A 417 14.56 -23.98 6.35
C LEU A 417 13.94 -23.91 4.95
N ILE A 418 14.46 -23.05 4.10
CA ILE A 418 14.04 -22.96 2.70
C ILE A 418 14.62 -24.16 1.95
N THR A 419 13.74 -24.94 1.34
CA THR A 419 14.10 -26.20 0.67
C THR A 419 14.09 -26.08 -0.85
N ASP A 420 13.26 -25.16 -1.39
CA ASP A 420 13.15 -24.93 -2.83
C ASP A 420 12.65 -23.50 -3.10
N SER A 421 12.74 -23.04 -4.35
CA SER A 421 12.25 -21.75 -4.81
C SER A 421 11.69 -21.84 -6.22
N GLU A 422 10.63 -21.10 -6.49
CA GLU A 422 10.15 -20.75 -7.83
C GLU A 422 10.62 -19.34 -8.21
N GLU A 423 10.04 -18.77 -9.25
CA GLU A 423 10.38 -17.42 -9.72
C GLU A 423 10.16 -16.35 -8.65
N PHE A 424 9.17 -16.58 -7.79
CA PHE A 424 8.77 -15.64 -6.75
C PHE A 424 8.66 -16.34 -5.39
N ASP A 425 7.94 -17.44 -5.27
CA ASP A 425 7.63 -18.07 -4.00
C ASP A 425 8.73 -19.04 -3.53
N LEU A 426 8.77 -19.24 -2.22
CA LEU A 426 9.69 -20.13 -1.53
C LEU A 426 8.94 -21.34 -0.96
N TYR A 427 9.60 -22.48 -0.94
CA TYR A 427 9.15 -23.68 -0.21
C TYR A 427 10.06 -23.93 0.98
N GLY A 428 9.47 -24.36 2.08
CA GLY A 428 10.25 -24.59 3.27
C GLY A 428 9.64 -25.58 4.24
N THR A 429 10.44 -26.00 5.21
CA THR A 429 10.01 -26.84 6.34
C THR A 429 10.43 -26.20 7.64
N THR A 430 9.61 -26.33 8.68
CA THR A 430 9.93 -25.76 10.00
C THR A 430 11.05 -26.52 10.68
N ILE A 431 11.98 -25.78 11.27
CA ILE A 431 12.97 -26.36 12.16
C ILE A 431 12.33 -26.51 13.53
N ILE A 432 11.84 -27.72 13.85
CA ILE A 432 11.40 -28.03 15.20
C ILE A 432 12.66 -28.08 16.07
N LYS A 433 12.88 -27.11 16.94
CA LYS A 433 13.85 -27.27 18.02
C LYS A 433 13.35 -28.42 18.89
N THR A 434 13.96 -29.58 18.74
CA THR A 434 13.77 -30.67 19.70
C THR A 434 14.24 -30.12 21.07
N ILE A 435 13.29 -29.87 21.98
CA ILE A 435 13.53 -29.47 23.36
C ILE A 435 14.11 -30.66 24.13
#